data_40eca057fb9719880958d01f709fb66f
#
_entry.id   40eca057fb9719880958d01f709fb66f
#
_cell.length_a   1.000
_cell.length_b   1.000
_cell.length_c   1.000
_cell.angle_alpha   90.00
_cell.angle_beta   90.00
_cell.angle_gamma   90.00
#
_symmetry.space_group_name_H-M   'P 1'
#
loop_
_entity.id
_entity.type
_entity.pdbx_description
1 polymer ?
#
loop_
_entity_poly.entity_id
_entity_poly.type
_entity_poly.pdbx_seq_one_letter_code
_entity_poly.pdbx_strand_id
1 'polypeptide(L)'
;MEEQTYSLKWNPNPPLGVERLVTYAVAAAVYTIIAWLGVIALPMGFLSVSALYIGMGFLIPFVLWFSGWGWVIGVIGAIVGAGILAGMPVPLAIPFGFVELVVQIPLLIVYRTLGPKFGVSPIGKDVFKPKGFVFFLIVGVVLAQLWSAVTGNFMLYLFGFVPADALPISITAWWIGNMIAVAVIGTILLGVLTPVVERLGLTVRGIIT
;
A
#
# COMPACT_ATOMS: atom_id res chain seq x y z
N MET A 1 -2.82 -4.36 31.12
CA MET A 1 -2.23 -3.80 29.89
C MET A 1 -3.34 -3.02 29.21
N GLU A 2 -3.22 -1.70 29.14
CA GLU A 2 -4.16 -0.89 28.37
C GLU A 2 -4.15 -1.36 26.92
N GLU A 3 -5.31 -1.67 26.39
CA GLU A 3 -5.49 -2.06 25.01
C GLU A 3 -5.04 -0.89 24.12
N GLN A 4 -3.99 -1.07 23.36
CA GLN A 4 -3.41 0.00 22.54
C GLN A 4 -4.44 0.43 21.48
N THR A 5 -5.07 1.56 21.68
CA THR A 5 -6.13 2.06 20.81
C THR A 5 -5.51 2.73 19.56
N TYR A 6 -5.69 2.13 18.39
CA TYR A 6 -5.38 2.74 17.11
C TYR A 6 -6.53 3.63 16.67
N SER A 7 -6.24 4.86 16.24
CA SER A 7 -7.25 5.85 15.91
C SER A 7 -6.90 6.62 14.62
N LEU A 8 -7.86 7.40 14.12
CA LEU A 8 -7.66 8.32 13.00
C LEU A 8 -7.34 9.75 13.49
N LYS A 9 -6.98 9.93 14.76
CA LYS A 9 -6.62 11.24 15.28
C LYS A 9 -5.32 11.72 14.66
N TRP A 10 -5.35 12.94 14.18
CA TRP A 10 -4.14 13.66 13.80
C TRP A 10 -3.40 14.05 15.07
N ASN A 11 -2.25 13.46 15.30
CA ASN A 11 -1.44 13.77 16.46
C ASN A 11 -0.02 14.17 15.99
N PRO A 12 0.26 15.49 15.82
CA PRO A 12 1.55 15.96 15.34
C PRO A 12 2.63 16.02 16.44
N ASN A 13 2.25 15.84 17.70
CA ASN A 13 3.16 16.00 18.85
C ASN A 13 3.33 14.70 19.64
N PRO A 14 4.17 13.82 19.27
CA PRO A 14 5.45 13.56 19.89
C PRO A 14 6.58 13.71 18.85
N PRO A 15 7.80 14.06 19.29
CA PRO A 15 8.92 14.15 18.36
C PRO A 15 9.14 12.79 17.69
N LEU A 16 9.29 12.81 16.37
CA LEU A 16 9.77 11.65 15.63
C LEU A 16 11.15 11.29 16.15
N GLY A 17 11.24 10.19 16.90
CA GLY A 17 12.53 9.65 17.31
C GLY A 17 13.35 9.28 16.07
N VAL A 18 14.67 9.43 16.16
CA VAL A 18 15.61 9.11 15.07
C VAL A 18 15.38 7.68 14.55
N GLU A 19 15.09 6.73 15.45
CA GLU A 19 14.83 5.33 15.11
C GLU A 19 13.62 5.17 14.16
N ARG A 20 12.52 5.89 14.40
CA ARG A 20 11.35 5.87 13.52
C ARG A 20 11.66 6.51 12.17
N LEU A 21 12.36 7.65 12.17
CA LEU A 21 12.73 8.32 10.94
C LEU A 21 13.61 7.43 10.06
N VAL A 22 14.61 6.78 10.65
CA VAL A 22 15.47 5.82 9.94
C VAL A 22 14.64 4.65 9.41
N THR A 23 13.71 4.10 10.21
CA THR A 23 12.84 3.00 9.78
C THR A 23 12.01 3.40 8.56
N TYR A 24 11.40 4.57 8.57
CA TYR A 24 10.57 5.04 7.45
C TYR A 24 11.41 5.34 6.21
N ALA A 25 12.61 5.90 6.37
CA ALA A 25 13.53 6.14 5.26
C ALA A 25 13.99 4.81 4.61
N VAL A 26 14.34 3.81 5.43
CA VAL A 26 14.68 2.46 4.94
C VAL A 26 13.48 1.81 4.25
N ALA A 27 12.29 1.89 4.86
CA ALA A 27 11.07 1.34 4.26
C ALA A 27 10.75 2.02 2.90
N ALA A 28 10.94 3.33 2.80
CA ALA A 28 10.75 4.07 1.54
C ALA A 28 11.76 3.64 0.47
N ALA A 29 13.04 3.49 0.84
CA ALA A 29 14.08 3.02 -0.09
C ALA A 29 13.80 1.60 -0.58
N VAL A 30 13.47 0.68 0.34
CA VAL A 30 13.12 -0.71 0.01
C VAL A 30 11.87 -0.75 -0.89
N TYR A 31 10.82 -0.01 -0.51
CA TYR A 31 9.60 0.04 -1.32
C TYR A 31 9.85 0.62 -2.71
N THR A 32 10.66 1.67 -2.84
CA THR A 32 11.02 2.26 -4.14
C THR A 32 11.68 1.24 -5.07
N ILE A 33 12.62 0.44 -4.55
CA ILE A 33 13.29 -0.62 -5.34
C ILE A 33 12.27 -1.70 -5.73
N ILE A 34 11.44 -2.14 -4.81
CA ILE A 34 10.43 -3.17 -5.05
C ILE A 34 9.37 -2.67 -6.06
N ALA A 35 8.96 -1.41 -5.96
CA ALA A 35 8.04 -0.78 -6.89
C ALA A 35 8.60 -0.74 -8.31
N TRP A 36 9.86 -0.33 -8.45
CA TRP A 36 10.55 -0.36 -9.74
C TRP A 36 10.65 -1.76 -10.32
N LEU A 37 11.17 -2.72 -9.55
CA LEU A 37 11.30 -4.12 -9.99
C LEU A 37 9.94 -4.72 -10.33
N GLY A 38 8.90 -4.41 -9.56
CA GLY A 38 7.54 -4.89 -9.81
C GLY A 38 6.98 -4.42 -11.15
N VAL A 39 7.31 -3.22 -11.61
CA VAL A 39 6.87 -2.72 -12.92
C VAL A 39 7.64 -3.37 -14.05
N ILE A 40 8.97 -3.50 -13.95
CA ILE A 40 9.80 -3.98 -15.05
C ILE A 40 9.84 -5.50 -15.20
N ALA A 41 9.44 -6.27 -14.18
CA ALA A 41 9.56 -7.73 -14.18
C ALA A 41 8.59 -8.42 -15.15
N LEU A 42 7.34 -7.98 -15.23
CA LEU A 42 6.30 -8.57 -16.08
C LEU A 42 5.48 -7.47 -16.77
N PRO A 43 6.08 -6.70 -17.68
CA PRO A 43 5.42 -5.58 -18.33
C PRO A 43 4.28 -6.05 -19.25
N MET A 44 3.17 -5.33 -19.24
CA MET A 44 1.99 -5.58 -20.08
C MET A 44 2.04 -4.88 -21.45
N GLY A 45 3.19 -4.31 -21.83
CA GLY A 45 3.33 -3.53 -23.04
C GLY A 45 2.85 -2.07 -22.93
N PHE A 46 2.31 -1.66 -21.81
CA PHE A 46 1.96 -0.28 -21.49
C PHE A 46 2.89 0.25 -20.39
N LEU A 47 3.23 1.53 -20.46
CA LEU A 47 4.10 2.15 -19.46
C LEU A 47 3.51 2.02 -18.05
N SER A 48 4.35 1.60 -17.10
CA SER A 48 4.00 1.41 -15.69
C SER A 48 2.88 0.39 -15.40
N VAL A 49 2.51 -0.45 -16.37
CA VAL A 49 1.56 -1.55 -16.15
C VAL A 49 2.30 -2.88 -16.11
N SER A 50 2.12 -3.60 -15.01
CA SER A 50 2.69 -4.94 -14.81
C SER A 50 1.60 -5.98 -14.55
N ALA A 51 1.80 -7.19 -15.06
CA ALA A 51 0.90 -8.32 -14.79
C ALA A 51 0.98 -8.81 -13.34
N LEU A 52 2.07 -8.50 -12.62
CA LEU A 52 2.26 -8.83 -11.21
C LEU A 52 3.06 -7.72 -10.50
N TYR A 53 2.37 -6.79 -9.87
CA TYR A 53 3.02 -5.72 -9.14
C TYR A 53 3.23 -6.10 -7.67
N ILE A 54 4.39 -6.66 -7.37
CA ILE A 54 4.74 -7.15 -6.01
C ILE A 54 4.78 -6.03 -4.96
N GLY A 55 4.99 -4.78 -5.36
CA GLY A 55 5.06 -3.61 -4.47
C GLY A 55 3.86 -3.49 -3.53
N MET A 56 2.64 -3.76 -4.03
CA MET A 56 1.43 -3.67 -3.21
C MET A 56 1.42 -4.65 -2.03
N GLY A 57 2.06 -5.82 -2.17
CA GLY A 57 2.21 -6.78 -1.08
C GLY A 57 3.01 -6.24 0.10
N PHE A 58 3.92 -5.29 -0.13
CA PHE A 58 4.68 -4.58 0.91
C PHE A 58 3.97 -3.31 1.39
N LEU A 59 3.36 -2.58 0.47
CA LEU A 59 2.75 -1.29 0.79
C LEU A 59 1.56 -1.42 1.75
N ILE A 60 0.70 -2.41 1.56
CA ILE A 60 -0.44 -2.64 2.45
C ILE A 60 0.01 -2.82 3.92
N PRO A 61 0.96 -3.70 4.27
CA PRO A 61 1.54 -3.75 5.60
C PRO A 61 2.12 -2.43 6.09
N PHE A 62 2.87 -1.71 5.26
CA PHE A 62 3.46 -0.42 5.66
C PHE A 62 2.40 0.62 6.01
N VAL A 63 1.30 0.68 5.26
CA VAL A 63 0.17 1.57 5.57
C VAL A 63 -0.48 1.20 6.90
N LEU A 64 -0.69 -0.09 7.17
CA LEU A 64 -1.31 -0.53 8.41
C LEU A 64 -0.42 -0.32 9.63
N TRP A 65 0.91 -0.47 9.49
CA TRP A 65 1.86 -0.27 10.59
C TRP A 65 2.21 1.19 10.81
N PHE A 66 2.53 1.92 9.72
CA PHE A 66 3.11 3.26 9.78
C PHE A 66 2.11 4.38 9.49
N SER A 67 0.85 4.04 9.16
CA SER A 67 -0.25 5.00 8.98
C SER A 67 0.09 6.08 7.93
N GLY A 68 0.06 7.36 8.28
CA GLY A 68 0.39 8.46 7.38
C GLY A 68 1.83 8.41 6.83
N TRP A 69 2.77 7.84 7.57
CA TRP A 69 4.12 7.58 7.04
C TRP A 69 4.11 6.50 5.97
N GLY A 70 3.22 5.50 6.08
CA GLY A 70 2.96 4.53 5.01
C GLY A 70 2.49 5.20 3.72
N TRP A 71 1.67 6.26 3.82
CA TRP A 71 1.27 7.06 2.66
C TRP A 71 2.45 7.76 2.01
N VAL A 72 3.31 8.39 2.81
CA VAL A 72 4.55 9.04 2.31
C VAL A 72 5.45 8.04 1.60
N ILE A 73 5.66 6.86 2.20
CA ILE A 73 6.43 5.76 1.62
C ILE A 73 5.84 5.34 0.26
N GLY A 74 4.52 5.16 0.20
CA GLY A 74 3.82 4.79 -1.02
C GLY A 74 3.96 5.82 -2.13
N VAL A 75 3.73 7.09 -1.82
CA VAL A 75 3.86 8.20 -2.79
C VAL A 75 5.29 8.31 -3.32
N ILE A 76 6.30 8.28 -2.45
CA ILE A 76 7.71 8.33 -2.87
C ILE A 76 8.04 7.13 -3.78
N GLY A 77 7.68 5.91 -3.35
CA GLY A 77 7.97 4.71 -4.13
C GLY A 77 7.25 4.68 -5.48
N ALA A 78 6.01 5.16 -5.54
CA ALA A 78 5.28 5.26 -6.79
C ALA A 78 5.86 6.34 -7.74
N ILE A 79 6.19 7.53 -7.23
CA ILE A 79 6.84 8.59 -8.04
C ILE A 79 8.18 8.12 -8.56
N VAL A 80 9.06 7.67 -7.66
CA VAL A 80 10.45 7.36 -8.01
C VAL A 80 10.55 5.97 -8.66
N GLY A 81 10.03 4.93 -7.97
CA GLY A 81 10.19 3.54 -8.40
C GLY A 81 9.32 3.18 -9.61
N ALA A 82 8.00 3.19 -9.42
CA ALA A 82 7.07 2.80 -10.48
C ALA A 82 6.93 3.86 -11.59
N GLY A 83 7.24 5.12 -11.29
CA GLY A 83 7.22 6.22 -12.26
C GLY A 83 8.59 6.43 -12.92
N ILE A 84 9.45 7.25 -12.30
CA ILE A 84 10.68 7.77 -12.92
C ILE A 84 11.64 6.65 -13.34
N LEU A 85 11.95 5.71 -12.44
CA LEU A 85 12.87 4.61 -12.73
C LEU A 85 12.30 3.62 -13.76
N ALA A 86 10.98 3.55 -13.88
CA ALA A 86 10.30 2.76 -14.90
C ALA A 86 10.12 3.50 -16.24
N GLY A 87 10.68 4.72 -16.39
CA GLY A 87 10.72 5.48 -17.62
C GLY A 87 9.60 6.52 -17.81
N MET A 88 8.77 6.76 -16.79
CA MET A 88 7.74 7.81 -16.88
C MET A 88 8.39 9.20 -16.77
N PRO A 89 7.98 10.18 -17.60
CA PRO A 89 8.42 11.55 -17.46
C PRO A 89 8.07 12.14 -16.10
N VAL A 90 8.99 12.87 -15.48
CA VAL A 90 8.84 13.43 -14.12
C VAL A 90 7.54 14.21 -13.92
N PRO A 91 7.09 15.08 -14.87
CA PRO A 91 5.82 15.81 -14.70
C PRO A 91 4.59 14.92 -14.61
N LEU A 92 4.65 13.69 -15.12
CA LEU A 92 3.56 12.70 -15.06
C LEU A 92 3.73 11.72 -13.90
N ALA A 93 4.97 11.40 -13.52
CA ALA A 93 5.27 10.52 -12.39
C ALA A 93 4.77 11.12 -11.06
N ILE A 94 4.84 12.45 -10.89
CA ILE A 94 4.39 13.12 -9.66
C ILE A 94 2.88 12.92 -9.44
N PRO A 95 1.97 13.34 -10.33
CA PRO A 95 0.54 13.11 -10.14
C PRO A 95 0.19 11.61 -10.10
N PHE A 96 0.88 10.77 -10.86
CA PHE A 96 0.71 9.31 -10.80
C PHE A 96 0.98 8.76 -9.39
N GLY A 97 2.05 9.20 -8.74
CA GLY A 97 2.37 8.74 -7.39
C GLY A 97 1.32 9.14 -6.34
N PHE A 98 0.65 10.29 -6.51
CA PHE A 98 -0.42 10.69 -5.61
C PHE A 98 -1.70 9.86 -5.75
N VAL A 99 -1.87 9.07 -6.82
CA VAL A 99 -2.95 8.08 -6.95
C VAL A 99 -2.91 7.06 -5.81
N GLU A 100 -1.72 6.77 -5.29
CA GLU A 100 -1.57 5.86 -4.15
C GLU A 100 -2.38 6.29 -2.91
N LEU A 101 -2.52 7.60 -2.67
CA LEU A 101 -3.30 8.10 -1.54
C LEU A 101 -4.79 7.74 -1.65
N VAL A 102 -5.32 7.69 -2.86
CA VAL A 102 -6.72 7.34 -3.13
C VAL A 102 -7.02 5.91 -2.70
N VAL A 103 -6.01 5.03 -2.68
CA VAL A 103 -6.11 3.63 -2.22
C VAL A 103 -5.80 3.50 -0.74
N GLN A 104 -4.69 4.10 -0.30
CA GLN A 104 -4.13 3.91 1.04
C GLN A 104 -4.96 4.56 2.14
N ILE A 105 -5.52 5.75 1.87
CA ILE A 105 -6.34 6.46 2.85
C ILE A 105 -7.63 5.67 3.18
N PRO A 106 -8.45 5.26 2.21
CA PRO A 106 -9.64 4.43 2.50
C PRO A 106 -9.30 3.11 3.18
N LEU A 107 -8.22 2.44 2.77
CA LEU A 107 -7.76 1.21 3.40
C LEU A 107 -7.53 1.40 4.90
N LEU A 108 -6.74 2.40 5.28
CA LEU A 108 -6.44 2.69 6.68
C LEU A 108 -7.71 3.05 7.46
N ILE A 109 -8.59 3.89 6.88
CA ILE A 109 -9.86 4.27 7.50
C ILE A 109 -10.70 3.02 7.77
N VAL A 110 -10.88 2.15 6.80
CA VAL A 110 -11.68 0.93 6.95
C VAL A 110 -11.08 0.02 8.03
N TYR A 111 -9.77 -0.21 8.01
CA TYR A 111 -9.10 -1.04 9.01
C TYR A 111 -9.26 -0.47 10.42
N ARG A 112 -9.15 0.84 10.61
CA ARG A 112 -9.23 1.47 11.94
C ARG A 112 -10.66 1.72 12.45
N THR A 113 -11.65 1.82 11.55
CA THR A 113 -13.03 2.10 11.95
C THR A 113 -13.92 0.86 11.95
N LEU A 114 -13.80 0.02 10.93
CA LEU A 114 -14.61 -1.19 10.79
C LEU A 114 -13.92 -2.42 11.38
N GLY A 115 -12.60 -2.57 11.23
CA GLY A 115 -11.86 -3.71 11.76
C GLY A 115 -12.22 -4.04 13.22
N PRO A 116 -12.11 -3.09 14.17
CA PRO A 116 -12.47 -3.35 15.57
C PRO A 116 -13.93 -3.78 15.78
N LYS A 117 -14.87 -3.28 14.97
CA LYS A 117 -16.28 -3.68 15.05
C LYS A 117 -16.51 -5.14 14.68
N PHE A 118 -15.64 -5.70 13.85
CA PHE A 118 -15.63 -7.12 13.48
C PHE A 118 -14.67 -7.98 14.33
N GLY A 119 -14.02 -7.37 15.33
CA GLY A 119 -13.03 -8.03 16.17
C GLY A 119 -11.72 -8.31 15.42
N VAL A 120 -11.36 -7.45 14.45
CA VAL A 120 -10.16 -7.54 13.63
C VAL A 120 -9.16 -6.46 14.05
N SER A 121 -7.89 -6.82 14.10
CA SER A 121 -6.80 -5.92 14.47
C SER A 121 -6.63 -4.78 13.46
N PRO A 122 -6.56 -3.52 13.91
CA PRO A 122 -6.34 -2.35 13.05
C PRO A 122 -4.99 -2.33 12.30
N ILE A 123 -4.04 -3.17 12.73
CA ILE A 123 -2.70 -3.29 12.14
C ILE A 123 -2.47 -4.67 11.48
N GLY A 124 -3.52 -5.47 11.33
CA GLY A 124 -3.48 -6.75 10.62
C GLY A 124 -2.77 -7.90 11.34
N LYS A 125 -2.47 -7.81 12.65
CA LYS A 125 -1.72 -8.87 13.38
C LYS A 125 -2.47 -10.20 13.50
N ASP A 126 -3.74 -10.22 13.22
CA ASP A 126 -4.62 -11.37 13.28
C ASP A 126 -4.95 -11.97 11.90
N VAL A 127 -4.19 -11.60 10.88
CA VAL A 127 -4.39 -12.08 9.49
C VAL A 127 -4.37 -13.62 9.38
N PHE A 128 -3.68 -14.33 10.26
CA PHE A 128 -3.72 -15.78 10.31
C PHE A 128 -4.94 -16.38 11.04
N LYS A 129 -5.78 -15.55 11.65
CA LYS A 129 -7.05 -15.98 12.23
C LYS A 129 -8.17 -15.88 11.19
N PRO A 130 -9.19 -16.76 11.20
CA PRO A 130 -10.22 -16.78 10.16
C PRO A 130 -10.90 -15.43 9.91
N LYS A 131 -11.28 -14.71 10.97
CA LYS A 131 -11.93 -13.38 10.84
C LYS A 131 -10.97 -12.34 10.26
N GLY A 132 -9.73 -12.27 10.76
CA GLY A 132 -8.72 -11.36 10.26
C GLY A 132 -8.37 -11.65 8.80
N PHE A 133 -8.22 -12.92 8.44
CA PHE A 133 -7.94 -13.35 7.07
C PHE A 133 -9.06 -12.97 6.10
N VAL A 134 -10.32 -13.29 6.43
CA VAL A 134 -11.47 -12.94 5.58
C VAL A 134 -11.61 -11.43 5.42
N PHE A 135 -11.44 -10.66 6.49
CA PHE A 135 -11.47 -9.21 6.43
C PHE A 135 -10.36 -8.66 5.54
N PHE A 136 -9.12 -9.18 5.69
CA PHE A 136 -7.99 -8.81 4.84
C PHE A 136 -8.23 -9.16 3.37
N LEU A 137 -8.75 -10.36 3.08
CA LEU A 137 -9.08 -10.75 1.70
C LEU A 137 -10.10 -9.79 1.07
N ILE A 138 -11.17 -9.45 1.80
CA ILE A 138 -12.19 -8.55 1.24
C ILE A 138 -11.65 -7.13 1.08
N VAL A 139 -11.10 -6.55 2.14
CA VAL A 139 -10.75 -5.13 2.19
C VAL A 139 -9.40 -4.86 1.53
N GLY A 140 -8.36 -5.61 1.90
CA GLY A 140 -6.99 -5.37 1.45
C GLY A 140 -6.68 -5.97 0.08
N VAL A 141 -7.20 -7.19 -0.19
CA VAL A 141 -6.88 -7.92 -1.42
C VAL A 141 -7.88 -7.62 -2.53
N VAL A 142 -9.19 -7.71 -2.28
CA VAL A 142 -10.18 -7.55 -3.37
C VAL A 142 -10.49 -6.07 -3.61
N LEU A 143 -11.06 -5.39 -2.60
CA LEU A 143 -11.61 -4.04 -2.81
C LEU A 143 -10.54 -2.97 -2.99
N ALA A 144 -9.48 -2.98 -2.16
CA ALA A 144 -8.40 -2.00 -2.30
C ALA A 144 -7.67 -2.16 -3.63
N GLN A 145 -7.44 -3.40 -4.10
CA GLN A 145 -6.73 -3.62 -5.35
C GLN A 145 -7.59 -3.35 -6.57
N LEU A 146 -8.91 -3.58 -6.52
CA LEU A 146 -9.82 -3.14 -7.57
C LEU A 146 -9.80 -1.61 -7.71
N TRP A 147 -9.86 -0.91 -6.58
CA TRP A 147 -9.83 0.56 -6.57
C TRP A 147 -8.48 1.10 -7.10
N SER A 148 -7.36 0.46 -6.71
CA SER A 148 -6.03 0.74 -7.26
C SER A 148 -5.99 0.57 -8.77
N ALA A 149 -6.48 -0.55 -9.26
CA ALA A 149 -6.46 -0.86 -10.69
C ALA A 149 -7.29 0.13 -11.52
N VAL A 150 -8.48 0.50 -11.03
CA VAL A 150 -9.34 1.48 -11.72
C VAL A 150 -8.69 2.86 -11.73
N THR A 151 -8.26 3.37 -10.57
CA THR A 151 -7.73 4.74 -10.46
C THR A 151 -6.39 4.89 -11.15
N GLY A 152 -5.49 3.90 -11.01
CA GLY A 152 -4.19 3.90 -11.67
C GLY A 152 -4.30 3.85 -13.19
N ASN A 153 -5.10 2.93 -13.74
CA ASN A 153 -5.30 2.83 -15.18
C ASN A 153 -6.04 4.05 -15.77
N PHE A 154 -6.99 4.62 -15.02
CA PHE A 154 -7.65 5.85 -15.45
C PHE A 154 -6.65 7.01 -15.55
N MET A 155 -5.72 7.14 -14.61
CA MET A 155 -4.66 8.13 -14.69
C MET A 155 -3.74 7.89 -15.90
N LEU A 156 -3.32 6.64 -16.13
CA LEU A 156 -2.50 6.30 -17.30
C LEU A 156 -3.24 6.54 -18.63
N TYR A 157 -4.55 6.33 -18.66
CA TYR A 157 -5.38 6.70 -19.81
C TYR A 157 -5.38 8.22 -20.04
N LEU A 158 -5.55 9.03 -19.01
CA LEU A 158 -5.50 10.49 -19.12
C LEU A 158 -4.12 10.98 -19.60
N PHE A 159 -3.06 10.25 -19.28
CA PHE A 159 -1.70 10.55 -19.75
C PHE A 159 -1.42 10.02 -21.18
N GLY A 160 -2.35 9.28 -21.79
CA GLY A 160 -2.19 8.69 -23.12
C GLY A 160 -1.30 7.44 -23.17
N PHE A 161 -0.99 6.82 -22.01
CA PHE A 161 -0.18 5.59 -21.95
C PHE A 161 -1.00 4.31 -22.15
N VAL A 162 -2.27 4.33 -21.81
CA VAL A 162 -3.20 3.22 -22.00
C VAL A 162 -4.34 3.69 -22.90
N PRO A 163 -4.56 3.11 -24.07
CA PRO A 163 -5.67 3.49 -24.93
C PRO A 163 -7.01 2.99 -24.36
N ALA A 164 -8.12 3.64 -24.77
CA ALA A 164 -9.44 3.38 -24.19
C ALA A 164 -9.92 1.93 -24.36
N ASP A 165 -9.61 1.33 -25.50
CA ASP A 165 -9.98 -0.06 -25.81
C ASP A 165 -9.17 -1.09 -25.01
N ALA A 166 -7.97 -0.73 -24.52
CA ALA A 166 -7.14 -1.56 -23.65
C ALA A 166 -7.49 -1.41 -22.15
N LEU A 167 -8.28 -0.40 -21.74
CA LEU A 167 -8.60 -0.18 -20.33
C LEU A 167 -9.17 -1.42 -19.62
N PRO A 168 -10.16 -2.16 -20.17
CA PRO A 168 -10.75 -3.30 -19.47
C PRO A 168 -9.71 -4.39 -19.16
N ILE A 169 -8.85 -4.71 -20.14
CA ILE A 169 -7.83 -5.75 -19.95
C ILE A 169 -6.72 -5.28 -19.00
N SER A 170 -6.32 -4.03 -19.10
CA SER A 170 -5.29 -3.45 -18.24
C SER A 170 -5.75 -3.38 -16.78
N ILE A 171 -6.98 -2.93 -16.53
CA ILE A 171 -7.59 -2.91 -15.19
C ILE A 171 -7.67 -4.34 -14.62
N THR A 172 -8.16 -5.30 -15.41
CA THR A 172 -8.31 -6.69 -14.95
C THR A 172 -6.97 -7.32 -14.62
N ALA A 173 -5.96 -7.14 -15.47
CA ALA A 173 -4.63 -7.68 -15.24
C ALA A 173 -3.95 -7.05 -14.01
N TRP A 174 -4.03 -5.72 -13.87
CA TRP A 174 -3.51 -5.01 -12.70
C TRP A 174 -4.19 -5.50 -11.41
N TRP A 175 -5.54 -5.57 -11.43
CA TRP A 175 -6.31 -6.04 -10.29
C TRP A 175 -5.91 -7.44 -9.83
N ILE A 176 -5.90 -8.41 -10.76
CA ILE A 176 -5.54 -9.80 -10.46
C ILE A 176 -4.09 -9.91 -9.99
N GLY A 177 -3.17 -9.24 -10.66
CA GLY A 177 -1.75 -9.25 -10.27
C GLY A 177 -1.51 -8.69 -8.88
N ASN A 178 -2.13 -7.56 -8.57
CA ASN A 178 -2.06 -6.98 -7.23
C ASN A 178 -2.72 -7.88 -6.18
N MET A 179 -3.88 -8.48 -6.49
CA MET A 179 -4.55 -9.42 -5.58
C MET A 179 -3.63 -10.58 -5.20
N ILE A 180 -2.94 -11.19 -6.17
CA ILE A 180 -1.99 -12.28 -5.93
C ILE A 180 -0.84 -11.80 -5.04
N ALA A 181 -0.23 -10.67 -5.38
CA ALA A 181 0.87 -10.10 -4.61
C ALA A 181 0.47 -9.79 -3.16
N VAL A 182 -0.67 -9.14 -2.95
CA VAL A 182 -1.17 -8.77 -1.62
C VAL A 182 -1.63 -10.00 -0.84
N ALA A 183 -2.33 -10.95 -1.47
CA ALA A 183 -2.77 -12.16 -0.82
C ALA A 183 -1.60 -13.02 -0.31
N VAL A 184 -0.51 -13.11 -1.06
CA VAL A 184 0.65 -13.92 -0.68
C VAL A 184 1.60 -13.12 0.22
N ILE A 185 2.18 -12.05 -0.31
CA ILE A 185 3.23 -11.30 0.38
C ILE A 185 2.64 -10.53 1.58
N GLY A 186 1.52 -9.83 1.37
CA GLY A 186 0.85 -9.07 2.43
C GLY A 186 0.42 -9.93 3.61
N THR A 187 -0.14 -11.12 3.34
CA THR A 187 -0.52 -12.07 4.40
C THR A 187 0.69 -12.51 5.22
N ILE A 188 1.78 -12.89 4.55
CA ILE A 188 3.01 -13.32 5.23
C ILE A 188 3.59 -12.19 6.08
N LEU A 189 3.74 -11.00 5.49
CA LEU A 189 4.31 -9.86 6.19
C LEU A 189 3.46 -9.46 7.41
N LEU A 190 2.14 -9.35 7.23
CA LEU A 190 1.24 -9.01 8.34
C LEU A 190 1.26 -10.08 9.43
N GLY A 191 1.22 -11.35 9.08
CA GLY A 191 1.17 -12.42 10.06
C GLY A 191 2.48 -12.62 10.82
N VAL A 192 3.62 -12.46 10.13
CA VAL A 192 4.95 -12.74 10.70
C VAL A 192 5.59 -11.49 11.31
N LEU A 193 5.53 -10.35 10.62
CA LEU A 193 6.28 -9.16 11.04
C LEU A 193 5.47 -8.21 11.92
N THR A 194 4.13 -8.18 11.88
CA THR A 194 3.36 -7.27 12.74
C THR A 194 3.70 -7.41 14.23
N PRO A 195 3.84 -8.63 14.80
CA PRO A 195 4.24 -8.75 16.20
C PRO A 195 5.63 -8.18 16.51
N VAL A 196 6.54 -8.22 15.53
CA VAL A 196 7.90 -7.66 15.67
C VAL A 196 7.86 -6.14 15.63
N VAL A 197 7.18 -5.58 14.63
CA VAL A 197 7.03 -4.13 14.44
C VAL A 197 6.32 -3.48 15.64
N GLU A 198 5.27 -4.15 16.17
CA GLU A 198 4.55 -3.72 17.38
C GLU A 198 5.45 -3.76 18.62
N ARG A 199 6.24 -4.84 18.81
CA ARG A 199 7.16 -4.99 19.94
C ARG A 199 8.28 -3.94 19.94
N LEU A 200 8.76 -3.56 18.77
CA LEU A 200 9.76 -2.51 18.61
C LEU A 200 9.18 -1.09 18.76
N GLY A 201 7.86 -0.95 19.00
CA GLY A 201 7.21 0.36 19.15
C GLY A 201 7.16 1.19 17.86
N LEU A 202 7.29 0.54 16.70
CA LEU A 202 7.34 1.21 15.40
C LEU A 202 5.96 1.43 14.78
N THR A 203 4.89 0.81 15.34
CA THR A 203 3.52 1.04 14.87
C THR A 203 3.03 2.44 15.25
N VAL A 204 2.34 3.09 14.31
CA VAL A 204 1.77 4.43 14.50
C VAL A 204 0.32 4.30 14.95
N ARG A 205 -0.01 4.88 16.11
CA ARG A 205 -1.36 4.75 16.71
C ARG A 205 -2.36 5.77 16.19
N GLY A 206 -1.92 6.97 15.89
CA GLY A 206 -2.70 8.00 15.20
C GLY A 206 -2.44 8.01 13.68
N ILE A 207 -2.58 9.17 13.06
CA ILE A 207 -2.20 9.34 11.64
C ILE A 207 -0.68 9.54 11.50
N ILE A 208 -0.06 10.30 12.37
CA ILE A 208 1.38 10.63 12.31
C ILE A 208 2.18 9.98 13.44
N THR A 209 1.54 9.75 14.59
CA THR A 209 2.24 9.20 15.78
C THR A 209 1.35 8.29 16.60
#